data_646d1f009e77ee2e7d15602aa6848a05
#
_entry.id   646d1f009e77ee2e7d15602aa6848a05
#
_cell.length_a   1.000
_cell.length_b   1.000
_cell.length_c   1.000
_cell.angle_alpha   90.00
_cell.angle_beta   90.00
_cell.angle_gamma   90.00
#
_symmetry.space_group_name_H-M   'P 1'
#
loop_
_entity.id
_entity.type
_entity.pdbx_description
1 polymer ?
#
loop_
_entity_poly.entity_id
_entity_poly.type
_entity_poly.pdbx_seq_one_letter_code
_entity_poly.pdbx_strand_id
1 'polypeptide(L)'
;MRLLKRILLILPVLFLVLTCSDDDPEMFILSVTITPEEGGTVSPDGGTFEDGTSITLTATPSEGYVFREWMGDLKSTENPVSASMDGDMDITLVFVKADGDEDGVDDDVDACLDTPPGEEVDENGCSLGEL
;
A
#
# COMPACT_ATOMS: atom_id res chain seq x y z
N MET A 1 -39.09 77.06 -25.46
CA MET A 1 -39.20 75.89 -24.59
C MET A 1 -38.19 74.84 -25.03
N ARG A 2 -37.13 74.67 -24.27
CA ARG A 2 -36.09 73.70 -24.58
C ARG A 2 -36.23 72.51 -23.64
N LEU A 3 -36.65 71.36 -24.17
CA LEU A 3 -36.67 70.11 -23.45
C LEU A 3 -35.24 69.52 -23.44
N LEU A 4 -34.62 69.58 -22.29
CA LEU A 4 -33.37 68.83 -22.05
C LEU A 4 -33.75 67.34 -21.89
N LYS A 5 -33.49 66.57 -22.94
CA LYS A 5 -33.48 65.10 -22.83
C LYS A 5 -32.22 64.68 -22.03
N ARG A 6 -32.44 64.34 -20.78
CA ARG A 6 -31.43 63.65 -19.99
C ARG A 6 -31.31 62.22 -20.50
N ILE A 7 -30.29 61.96 -21.29
CA ILE A 7 -29.88 60.60 -21.64
C ILE A 7 -29.22 60.02 -20.42
N LEU A 8 -29.95 59.14 -19.73
CA LEU A 8 -29.40 58.33 -18.65
C LEU A 8 -28.60 57.19 -19.32
N LEU A 9 -27.25 57.39 -19.33
CA LEU A 9 -26.36 56.31 -19.75
C LEU A 9 -26.33 55.25 -18.66
N ILE A 10 -27.10 54.16 -18.90
CA ILE A 10 -27.00 52.97 -18.08
C ILE A 10 -25.74 52.24 -18.57
N LEU A 11 -24.64 52.40 -17.84
CA LEU A 11 -23.48 51.55 -18.00
C LEU A 11 -23.88 50.11 -17.58
N PRO A 12 -23.73 49.10 -18.42
CA PRO A 12 -23.83 47.73 -17.95
C PRO A 12 -22.63 47.48 -17.06
N VAL A 13 -22.89 47.31 -15.77
CA VAL A 13 -21.90 46.75 -14.87
C VAL A 13 -21.69 45.32 -15.32
N LEU A 14 -20.60 45.09 -16.06
CA LEU A 14 -20.14 43.75 -16.39
C LEU A 14 -19.71 43.11 -15.08
N PHE A 15 -20.62 42.29 -14.51
CA PHE A 15 -20.33 41.46 -13.37
C PHE A 15 -19.40 40.36 -13.88
N LEU A 16 -18.09 40.59 -13.75
CA LEU A 16 -17.11 39.56 -14.00
C LEU A 16 -17.24 38.54 -12.87
N VAL A 17 -18.05 37.50 -13.12
CA VAL A 17 -18.09 36.33 -12.26
C VAL A 17 -16.73 35.64 -12.47
N LEU A 18 -15.78 35.91 -11.58
CA LEU A 18 -14.64 35.04 -11.42
C LEU A 18 -15.19 33.73 -10.86
N THR A 19 -15.50 32.78 -11.74
CA THR A 19 -15.61 31.40 -11.35
C THR A 19 -14.19 30.93 -11.01
N CYS A 20 -13.82 31.03 -9.73
CA CYS A 20 -12.76 30.16 -9.22
C CYS A 20 -13.29 28.74 -9.44
N SER A 21 -12.75 28.04 -10.42
CA SER A 21 -12.78 26.58 -10.40
C SER A 21 -11.90 26.20 -9.22
N ASP A 22 -12.53 25.78 -8.13
CA ASP A 22 -11.86 25.07 -7.07
C ASP A 22 -11.49 23.68 -7.64
N ASP A 23 -10.46 23.66 -8.49
CA ASP A 23 -9.80 22.43 -8.90
C ASP A 23 -8.84 22.01 -7.77
N ASP A 24 -9.40 21.84 -6.56
CA ASP A 24 -8.67 21.15 -5.50
C ASP A 24 -8.50 19.70 -5.91
N PRO A 25 -7.27 19.17 -5.92
CA PRO A 25 -7.05 17.78 -6.25
C PRO A 25 -7.78 16.89 -5.25
N GLU A 26 -8.45 15.85 -5.74
CA GLU A 26 -8.99 14.82 -4.86
C GLU A 26 -7.83 14.14 -4.15
N MET A 27 -8.00 13.94 -2.84
CA MET A 27 -6.99 13.34 -1.98
C MET A 27 -7.51 12.00 -1.47
N PHE A 28 -6.70 10.98 -1.61
CA PHE A 28 -7.00 9.62 -1.16
C PHE A 28 -6.05 9.15 -0.07
N ILE A 29 -6.56 8.29 0.80
CA ILE A 29 -5.83 7.77 1.95
C ILE A 29 -5.29 6.38 1.62
N LEU A 30 -3.99 6.21 1.83
CA LEU A 30 -3.34 4.90 1.85
C LEU A 30 -3.22 4.44 3.30
N SER A 31 -3.79 3.28 3.61
CA SER A 31 -3.62 2.57 4.88
C SER A 31 -2.86 1.28 4.63
N VAL A 32 -1.79 1.03 5.37
CA VAL A 32 -1.04 -0.23 5.28
C VAL A 32 -1.00 -0.90 6.64
N THR A 33 -1.45 -2.15 6.69
CA THR A 33 -1.39 -3.01 7.86
C THR A 33 -0.35 -4.10 7.64
N ILE A 34 0.51 -4.35 8.63
CA ILE A 34 1.54 -5.38 8.57
C ILE A 34 1.11 -6.59 9.40
N THR A 35 1.23 -7.79 8.84
CA THR A 35 0.86 -9.03 9.51
C THR A 35 1.95 -10.12 9.31
N PRO A 36 2.53 -10.67 10.38
CA PRO A 36 2.47 -10.16 11.76
C PRO A 36 3.20 -8.81 11.89
N GLU A 37 2.86 -8.00 12.90
CA GLU A 37 3.42 -6.64 13.07
C GLU A 37 4.95 -6.65 13.20
N GLU A 38 5.52 -7.68 13.82
CA GLU A 38 6.96 -7.89 13.96
C GLU A 38 7.65 -8.39 12.69
N GLY A 39 6.88 -8.80 11.67
CA GLY A 39 7.40 -9.44 10.45
C GLY A 39 8.25 -8.54 9.56
N GLY A 40 8.16 -7.23 9.74
CA GLY A 40 8.95 -6.30 8.95
C GLY A 40 8.42 -4.88 8.97
N THR A 41 8.85 -4.10 7.97
CA THR A 41 8.44 -2.72 7.75
C THR A 41 8.02 -2.49 6.31
N VAL A 42 7.34 -1.38 6.06
CA VAL A 42 6.92 -0.95 4.73
C VAL A 42 7.22 0.53 4.53
N SER A 43 7.51 0.91 3.31
CA SER A 43 7.68 2.32 2.93
C SER A 43 7.01 2.59 1.59
N PRO A 44 6.13 3.60 1.50
CA PRO A 44 5.51 4.35 2.60
C PRO A 44 4.59 3.47 3.46
N ASP A 45 4.47 3.79 4.75
CA ASP A 45 3.62 3.07 5.72
C ASP A 45 2.17 3.56 5.74
N GLY A 46 1.84 4.48 4.84
CA GLY A 46 0.55 5.12 4.69
C GLY A 46 0.69 6.59 4.30
N GLY A 47 -0.42 7.29 4.25
CA GLY A 47 -0.44 8.72 3.96
C GLY A 47 -1.61 9.15 3.10
N THR A 48 -1.62 10.44 2.74
CA THR A 48 -2.61 11.03 1.85
C THR A 48 -1.93 11.44 0.55
N PHE A 49 -2.51 11.05 -0.57
CA PHE A 49 -1.96 11.27 -1.91
C PHE A 49 -3.02 11.87 -2.83
N GLU A 50 -2.58 12.66 -3.80
CA GLU A 50 -3.46 13.18 -4.85
C GLU A 50 -3.93 12.06 -5.79
N ASP A 51 -5.12 12.21 -6.37
CA ASP A 51 -5.63 11.34 -7.42
C ASP A 51 -4.62 11.17 -8.56
N GLY A 52 -4.43 9.94 -9.00
CA GLY A 52 -3.48 9.57 -10.05
C GLY A 52 -2.02 9.51 -9.62
N THR A 53 -1.70 9.73 -8.34
CA THR A 53 -0.32 9.59 -7.84
C THR A 53 0.14 8.15 -7.92
N SER A 54 1.30 7.92 -8.55
CA SER A 54 1.95 6.61 -8.53
C SER A 54 2.79 6.47 -7.27
N ILE A 55 2.50 5.45 -6.47
CA ILE A 55 3.25 5.08 -5.28
C ILE A 55 4.00 3.77 -5.51
N THR A 56 5.16 3.63 -4.88
CA THR A 56 5.93 2.38 -4.88
C THR A 56 6.06 1.91 -3.44
N LEU A 57 5.47 0.76 -3.14
CA LEU A 57 5.52 0.12 -1.83
C LEU A 57 6.70 -0.83 -1.77
N THR A 58 7.53 -0.68 -0.76
CA THR A 58 8.68 -1.54 -0.51
C THR A 58 8.54 -2.19 0.85
N ALA A 59 8.47 -3.51 0.88
CA ALA A 59 8.46 -4.30 2.09
C ALA A 59 9.89 -4.70 2.46
N THR A 60 10.26 -4.55 3.74
CA THR A 60 11.54 -4.97 4.29
C THR A 60 11.30 -5.96 5.42
N PRO A 61 11.57 -7.26 5.21
CA PRO A 61 11.40 -8.27 6.25
C PRO A 61 12.33 -8.02 7.43
N SER A 62 11.84 -8.34 8.64
CA SER A 62 12.67 -8.46 9.84
C SER A 62 13.49 -9.76 9.81
N GLU A 63 14.50 -9.85 10.69
CA GLU A 63 15.27 -11.08 10.85
C GLU A 63 14.36 -12.27 11.19
N GLY A 64 14.51 -13.38 10.47
CA GLY A 64 13.68 -14.57 10.61
C GLY A 64 12.32 -14.52 9.90
N TYR A 65 12.08 -13.46 9.11
CA TYR A 65 10.87 -13.34 8.31
C TYR A 65 11.20 -13.17 6.84
N VAL A 66 10.23 -13.54 5.99
CA VAL A 66 10.28 -13.30 4.54
C VAL A 66 8.99 -12.63 4.08
N PHE A 67 9.10 -11.80 3.04
CA PHE A 67 7.94 -11.23 2.39
C PHE A 67 7.15 -12.34 1.69
N ARG A 68 5.84 -12.36 1.89
CA ARG A 68 4.95 -13.29 1.21
C ARG A 68 4.15 -12.63 0.10
N GLU A 69 3.30 -11.68 0.45
CA GLU A 69 2.41 -11.05 -0.51
C GLU A 69 1.79 -9.76 0.03
N TRP A 70 1.24 -8.97 -0.89
CA TRP A 70 0.34 -7.85 -0.62
C TRP A 70 -1.10 -8.32 -0.80
N MET A 71 -1.97 -7.94 0.12
CA MET A 71 -3.39 -8.25 0.12
C MET A 71 -4.23 -6.99 0.29
N GLY A 72 -5.55 -7.11 0.10
CA GLY A 72 -6.50 -6.02 0.20
C GLY A 72 -6.81 -5.42 -1.17
N ASP A 73 -6.77 -4.09 -1.29
CA ASP A 73 -7.05 -3.39 -2.54
C ASP A 73 -5.92 -3.57 -3.57
N LEU A 74 -4.71 -3.87 -3.11
CA LEU A 74 -3.58 -4.28 -3.94
C LEU A 74 -3.23 -5.74 -3.64
N LYS A 75 -3.23 -6.58 -4.69
CA LYS A 75 -2.83 -7.98 -4.59
C LYS A 75 -1.63 -8.24 -5.49
N SER A 76 -0.51 -8.58 -4.88
CA SER A 76 0.74 -8.86 -5.60
C SER A 76 1.69 -9.70 -4.75
N THR A 77 2.54 -10.47 -5.42
CA THR A 77 3.69 -11.17 -4.81
C THR A 77 5.01 -10.51 -5.18
N GLU A 78 4.98 -9.35 -5.84
CA GLU A 78 6.17 -8.59 -6.19
C GLU A 78 6.55 -7.61 -5.07
N ASN A 79 7.83 -7.45 -4.83
CA ASN A 79 8.38 -6.49 -3.89
C ASN A 79 9.68 -5.90 -4.46
N PRO A 80 9.77 -4.59 -4.69
CA PRO A 80 8.72 -3.59 -4.50
C PRO A 80 7.57 -3.69 -5.52
N VAL A 81 6.43 -3.09 -5.18
CA VAL A 81 5.25 -3.04 -6.05
C VAL A 81 4.79 -1.59 -6.25
N SER A 82 4.34 -1.26 -7.45
CA SER A 82 3.81 0.07 -7.77
C SER A 82 2.30 0.02 -7.92
N ALA A 83 1.63 1.04 -7.39
CA ALA A 83 0.19 1.23 -7.49
C ALA A 83 -0.13 2.70 -7.82
N SER A 84 -1.30 2.95 -8.38
CA SER A 84 -1.83 4.29 -8.62
C SER A 84 -2.95 4.56 -7.64
N MET A 85 -2.92 5.75 -7.02
CA MET A 85 -3.97 6.21 -6.12
C MET A 85 -5.14 6.75 -6.95
N ASP A 86 -6.19 5.97 -7.09
CA ASP A 86 -7.45 6.32 -7.75
C ASP A 86 -8.66 6.22 -6.81
N GLY A 87 -8.39 6.06 -5.53
CA GLY A 87 -9.32 5.92 -4.42
C GLY A 87 -8.56 5.66 -3.13
N ASP A 88 -9.28 5.62 -2.02
CA ASP A 88 -8.71 5.15 -0.76
C ASP A 88 -8.27 3.69 -0.90
N MET A 89 -7.11 3.34 -0.38
CA MET A 89 -6.54 2.00 -0.46
C MET A 89 -6.23 1.45 0.92
N ASP A 90 -6.78 0.26 1.20
CA ASP A 90 -6.43 -0.55 2.36
C ASP A 90 -5.63 -1.76 1.92
N ILE A 91 -4.36 -1.79 2.32
CA ILE A 91 -3.42 -2.85 1.95
C ILE A 91 -2.96 -3.58 3.20
N THR A 92 -2.89 -4.90 3.12
CA THR A 92 -2.28 -5.75 4.13
C THR A 92 -0.99 -6.34 3.57
N LEU A 93 0.11 -6.05 4.22
CA LEU A 93 1.42 -6.63 3.93
C LEU A 93 1.60 -7.89 4.77
N VAL A 94 1.86 -9.01 4.12
CA VAL A 94 2.01 -10.30 4.77
C VAL A 94 3.46 -10.75 4.75
N PHE A 95 4.01 -10.97 5.93
CA PHE A 95 5.25 -11.68 6.16
C PHE A 95 4.98 -13.06 6.75
N VAL A 96 5.87 -13.99 6.53
CA VAL A 96 5.86 -15.31 7.18
C VAL A 96 7.23 -15.56 7.77
N LYS A 97 7.31 -16.46 8.74
CA LYS A 97 8.59 -16.92 9.24
C LYS A 97 9.36 -17.61 8.13
N ALA A 98 10.66 -17.50 8.16
CA ALA A 98 11.52 -18.20 7.25
C ALA A 98 11.47 -19.70 7.57
N ASP A 99 11.39 -20.52 6.51
CA ASP A 99 11.46 -21.98 6.50
C ASP A 99 12.36 -22.32 5.30
N GLY A 100 13.65 -22.44 5.56
CA GLY A 100 14.67 -22.48 4.52
C GLY A 100 14.72 -23.76 3.72
N ASP A 101 14.28 -24.87 4.28
CA ASP A 101 14.22 -26.19 3.62
C ASP A 101 12.79 -26.64 3.26
N GLU A 102 11.79 -25.81 3.61
CA GLU A 102 10.38 -26.04 3.27
C GLU A 102 9.82 -27.38 3.81
N ASP A 103 10.31 -27.80 4.98
CA ASP A 103 9.82 -29.01 5.65
C ASP A 103 8.57 -28.78 6.49
N GLY A 104 8.16 -27.50 6.65
CA GLY A 104 6.99 -27.06 7.40
C GLY A 104 7.29 -26.66 8.84
N VAL A 105 8.56 -26.63 9.24
CA VAL A 105 9.03 -26.13 10.53
C VAL A 105 9.81 -24.84 10.30
N ASP A 106 9.43 -23.78 11.01
CA ASP A 106 10.09 -22.48 10.87
C ASP A 106 11.57 -22.55 11.33
N ASP A 107 12.51 -21.91 10.63
CA ASP A 107 13.95 -21.90 10.90
C ASP A 107 14.32 -21.58 12.36
N ASP A 108 13.47 -20.83 13.09
CA ASP A 108 13.73 -20.45 14.47
C ASP A 108 13.51 -21.58 15.51
N VAL A 109 12.79 -22.60 15.12
CA VAL A 109 12.48 -23.79 15.95
C VAL A 109 13.00 -25.08 15.32
N ASP A 110 13.47 -25.01 14.08
CA ASP A 110 14.02 -26.13 13.35
C ASP A 110 15.43 -26.47 13.82
N ALA A 111 15.62 -27.73 14.22
CA ALA A 111 16.91 -28.29 14.64
C ALA A 111 17.69 -28.91 13.47
N CYS A 112 17.04 -29.12 12.33
CA CYS A 112 17.60 -29.82 11.16
C CYS A 112 17.36 -29.04 9.86
N LEU A 113 18.01 -27.89 9.73
CA LEU A 113 17.87 -26.89 8.67
C LEU A 113 18.11 -27.37 7.21
N ASP A 114 18.38 -28.62 7.00
CA ASP A 114 18.68 -29.21 5.69
C ASP A 114 17.78 -30.41 5.37
N THR A 115 16.59 -30.50 6.00
CA THR A 115 15.67 -31.63 5.75
C THR A 115 15.03 -31.48 4.37
N PRO A 116 15.09 -32.52 3.50
CA PRO A 116 14.52 -32.39 2.16
C PRO A 116 13.01 -32.15 2.18
N PRO A 117 12.47 -31.25 1.30
CA PRO A 117 11.06 -30.99 1.21
C PRO A 117 10.23 -32.26 0.96
N GLY A 118 9.19 -32.45 1.78
CA GLY A 118 8.26 -33.58 1.63
C GLY A 118 8.65 -34.86 2.38
N GLU A 119 9.73 -34.83 3.17
CA GLU A 119 10.00 -35.88 4.15
C GLU A 119 9.09 -35.73 5.39
N GLU A 120 8.79 -36.87 6.04
CA GLU A 120 8.12 -36.84 7.34
C GLU A 120 9.12 -36.37 8.40
N VAL A 121 8.83 -35.29 9.07
CA VAL A 121 9.68 -34.70 10.11
C VAL A 121 9.02 -34.78 11.49
N ASP A 122 9.82 -34.72 12.52
CA ASP A 122 9.34 -34.56 13.89
C ASP A 122 9.01 -33.08 14.17
N GLU A 123 8.60 -32.77 15.40
CA GLU A 123 8.25 -31.40 15.84
C GLU A 123 9.45 -30.41 15.84
N ASN A 124 10.65 -30.89 15.58
CA ASN A 124 11.88 -30.13 15.51
C ASN A 124 12.47 -30.06 14.09
N GLY A 125 11.69 -30.45 13.06
CA GLY A 125 12.15 -30.42 11.67
C GLY A 125 13.11 -31.54 11.25
N CYS A 126 13.36 -32.50 12.11
CA CYS A 126 14.29 -33.58 11.79
C CYS A 126 13.59 -34.76 11.10
N SER A 127 14.17 -35.26 9.99
CA SER A 127 13.68 -36.42 9.25
C SER A 127 13.54 -37.63 10.15
N LEU A 128 12.35 -38.27 10.12
CA LEU A 128 12.06 -39.52 10.85
C LEU A 128 12.79 -40.74 10.25
N GLY A 129 13.41 -40.58 9.08
CA GLY A 129 14.13 -41.65 8.38
C GLY A 129 15.58 -41.87 8.86
N GLU A 130 16.14 -40.99 9.69
CA GLU A 130 17.53 -41.04 10.16
C GLU A 130 17.71 -41.57 11.60
N LEU A 131 16.67 -42.13 12.16
CA LEU A 131 16.72 -42.78 13.49
C LEU A 131 17.10 -44.27 13.43
#